data_ffc0c259f7cac971cd3c6629b11e59b3
#
_entry.id   ffc0c259f7cac971cd3c6629b11e59b3
#
_cell.length_a   1.000
_cell.length_b   1.000
_cell.length_c   1.000
_cell.angle_alpha   90.00
_cell.angle_beta   90.00
_cell.angle_gamma   90.00
#
_symmetry.space_group_name_H-M   'P 1'
#
loop_
_entity.id
_entity.type
_entity.pdbx_description
1 polymer ?
#
loop_
_entity_poly.entity_id
_entity_poly.type
_entity_poly.pdbx_seq_one_letter_code
_entity_poly.pdbx_strand_id
1 'polypeptide(L)'
;MMMRFNGAALAAGIAMLVAVGCNSGGDNSTTGNSTSGTDASGKKTLTIAVIPKGSTHDYWKALHAGANLAAKELGVTISFKGPLKEDDKEDQIKTVEDFITAKVDGIVLAPLDNVALAKPVEAAVAGGIPVVIIDSSLKSDKYAATAMTNNFKGGQMAGEAMVKLLNGKGNVIMLRYEAGSASTMDREAGFLDVISKATGIKVLSSNEEGGATADSAQQKAEGLLGGFKNPDGSLQAQGIYCPNESTTFGMLRVLDENHWAGKVKFVGFDSSPKLLEGMTAGKVDALVVQDPFKMGHDSVATMVKIIKKQTFDKDEDTGATLVTKANMNQPEIAKLISPPQD
;
A
#
# COMPACT_ATOMS: atom_id res chain seq x y z
N MET A 1 -2.78 -64.62 -13.78
CA MET A 1 -3.98 -65.29 -14.32
C MET A 1 -4.49 -64.39 -15.44
N MET A 2 -4.25 -64.85 -16.64
CA MET A 2 -4.67 -64.25 -17.93
C MET A 2 -6.18 -64.25 -18.08
N MET A 3 -6.74 -63.22 -18.70
CA MET A 3 -7.67 -63.45 -19.82
C MET A 3 -7.97 -62.19 -20.57
N ARG A 4 -7.71 -62.27 -21.86
CA ARG A 4 -8.06 -61.38 -22.97
C ARG A 4 -9.49 -61.67 -23.45
N PHE A 5 -10.09 -60.68 -24.17
CA PHE A 5 -10.80 -60.85 -25.48
C PHE A 5 -11.42 -59.48 -25.78
N ASN A 6 -11.04 -58.75 -26.88
CA ASN A 6 -11.45 -58.79 -28.29
C ASN A 6 -12.98 -58.61 -28.44
N GLY A 7 -13.52 -57.75 -29.23
CA GLY A 7 -13.18 -57.22 -30.50
C GLY A 7 -14.37 -56.55 -31.20
N ALA A 8 -14.06 -55.91 -32.34
CA ALA A 8 -14.80 -55.61 -33.55
C ALA A 8 -15.94 -54.58 -33.52
N ALA A 9 -15.82 -53.40 -34.07
CA ALA A 9 -15.88 -52.98 -35.48
C ALA A 9 -17.23 -53.18 -36.16
N LEU A 10 -17.87 -52.08 -36.57
CA LEU A 10 -18.48 -51.97 -37.92
C LEU A 10 -18.69 -50.51 -38.34
N ALA A 11 -18.37 -50.24 -39.59
CA ALA A 11 -18.41 -48.98 -40.30
C ALA A 11 -19.67 -48.88 -41.18
N ALA A 12 -20.07 -47.65 -41.49
CA ALA A 12 -20.75 -47.21 -42.74
C ALA A 12 -21.05 -45.73 -42.54
N GLY A 13 -20.63 -44.77 -43.34
CA GLY A 13 -20.41 -44.67 -44.77
C GLY A 13 -21.45 -43.73 -45.39
N ILE A 14 -20.99 -42.79 -46.27
CA ILE A 14 -21.72 -41.94 -47.23
C ILE A 14 -21.77 -40.46 -46.83
N ALA A 15 -20.99 -39.56 -47.35
CA ALA A 15 -20.64 -39.06 -48.68
C ALA A 15 -21.22 -37.65 -48.95
N MET A 16 -20.31 -36.76 -49.22
CA MET A 16 -20.27 -35.65 -50.18
C MET A 16 -21.32 -34.52 -50.14
N LEU A 17 -20.81 -33.28 -49.98
CA LEU A 17 -20.77 -32.35 -51.14
C LEU A 17 -19.79 -31.20 -50.94
N VAL A 18 -19.00 -30.98 -51.97
CA VAL A 18 -17.93 -29.98 -52.11
C VAL A 18 -18.51 -28.62 -52.47
N ALA A 19 -18.03 -27.58 -51.84
CA ALA A 19 -18.02 -26.25 -52.48
C ALA A 19 -16.65 -25.59 -52.22
N VAL A 20 -15.89 -25.49 -53.30
CA VAL A 20 -14.61 -24.80 -53.41
C VAL A 20 -14.85 -23.32 -53.41
N GLY A 21 -14.14 -22.60 -52.54
CA GLY A 21 -13.98 -21.14 -52.62
C GLY A 21 -12.57 -20.81 -52.17
N CYS A 22 -11.67 -20.68 -53.12
CA CYS A 22 -10.34 -20.12 -52.93
C CYS A 22 -10.47 -18.63 -52.55
N ASN A 23 -9.88 -18.23 -51.48
CA ASN A 23 -9.23 -16.90 -51.46
C ASN A 23 -7.97 -16.98 -50.60
N SER A 24 -6.94 -16.45 -51.18
CA SER A 24 -5.54 -16.41 -50.82
C SER A 24 -5.23 -15.51 -49.62
N GLY A 25 -4.28 -15.97 -48.81
CA GLY A 25 -3.17 -15.18 -48.28
C GLY A 25 -3.46 -14.16 -47.20
N GLY A 26 -2.82 -14.34 -46.09
CA GLY A 26 -2.60 -13.29 -45.10
C GLY A 26 -2.17 -13.83 -43.76
N ASP A 27 -0.88 -14.05 -43.58
CA ASP A 27 -0.25 -14.14 -42.27
C ASP A 27 -0.63 -12.91 -41.46
N ASN A 28 -1.33 -13.10 -40.35
CA ASN A 28 -1.60 -12.03 -39.41
C ASN A 28 -1.00 -12.40 -38.05
N SER A 29 0.30 -12.08 -37.90
CA SER A 29 0.94 -11.95 -36.63
C SER A 29 0.22 -10.87 -35.82
N THR A 30 -0.55 -11.25 -34.82
CA THR A 30 -1.21 -10.34 -33.89
C THR A 30 -0.19 -9.69 -32.97
N THR A 31 0.42 -8.61 -33.45
CA THR A 31 1.04 -7.60 -32.60
C THR A 31 -0.08 -6.93 -31.78
N GLY A 32 0.00 -7.05 -30.45
CA GLY A 32 -0.89 -6.39 -29.54
C GLY A 32 -0.86 -4.87 -29.72
N ASN A 33 -1.84 -4.36 -30.42
CA ASN A 33 -2.04 -2.94 -30.62
C ASN A 33 -2.80 -2.41 -29.38
N SER A 34 -2.10 -1.67 -28.52
CA SER A 34 -2.73 -0.89 -27.45
C SER A 34 -3.61 0.17 -28.07
N THR A 35 -4.89 -0.14 -28.24
CA THR A 35 -5.90 0.82 -28.71
C THR A 35 -6.10 1.88 -27.64
N SER A 36 -5.57 3.08 -27.84
CA SER A 36 -6.01 4.28 -27.13
C SER A 36 -7.50 4.46 -27.41
N GLY A 37 -8.33 4.30 -26.36
CA GLY A 37 -9.76 4.51 -26.44
C GLY A 37 -10.06 5.98 -26.80
N THR A 38 -10.99 6.20 -27.70
CA THR A 38 -11.61 7.51 -27.93
C THR A 38 -12.96 7.53 -27.22
N ASP A 39 -13.28 8.67 -26.55
CA ASP A 39 -14.60 8.88 -26.00
C ASP A 39 -15.67 9.00 -27.08
N ALA A 40 -16.96 9.05 -26.69
CA ALA A 40 -18.10 9.21 -27.61
C ALA A 40 -18.04 10.50 -28.45
N SER A 41 -17.13 11.43 -28.13
CA SER A 41 -16.89 12.69 -28.86
C SER A 41 -15.69 12.63 -29.81
N GLY A 42 -15.00 11.48 -29.93
CA GLY A 42 -13.81 11.32 -30.77
C GLY A 42 -12.52 11.86 -30.13
N LYS A 43 -12.55 12.27 -28.84
CA LYS A 43 -11.41 12.79 -28.13
C LYS A 43 -10.64 11.63 -27.46
N LYS A 44 -9.30 11.66 -27.54
CA LYS A 44 -8.44 10.69 -26.87
C LYS A 44 -8.70 10.72 -25.36
N THR A 45 -9.11 9.59 -24.79
CA THR A 45 -9.24 9.42 -23.35
C THR A 45 -7.86 9.41 -22.71
N LEU A 46 -7.65 10.22 -21.66
CA LEU A 46 -6.39 10.24 -20.92
C LEU A 46 -6.18 8.91 -20.18
N THR A 47 -4.96 8.40 -20.24
CA THR A 47 -4.53 7.19 -19.50
C THR A 47 -3.53 7.59 -18.42
N ILE A 48 -3.88 7.35 -17.16
CA ILE A 48 -3.04 7.65 -15.99
C ILE A 48 -2.60 6.32 -15.36
N ALA A 49 -1.29 6.13 -15.23
CA ALA A 49 -0.74 5.02 -14.46
C ALA A 49 -0.81 5.36 -12.96
N VAL A 50 -1.32 4.44 -12.14
CA VAL A 50 -1.30 4.54 -10.67
C VAL A 50 -0.50 3.37 -10.15
N ILE A 51 0.65 3.67 -9.53
CA ILE A 51 1.66 2.67 -9.15
C ILE A 51 1.81 2.66 -7.63
N PRO A 52 1.20 1.67 -6.92
CA PRO A 52 1.36 1.49 -5.48
C PRO A 52 2.72 0.88 -5.13
N LYS A 53 3.08 0.85 -3.83
CA LYS A 53 4.23 0.08 -3.36
C LYS A 53 4.00 -1.43 -3.43
N GLY A 54 2.76 -1.85 -3.24
CA GLY A 54 2.33 -3.24 -3.27
C GLY A 54 0.84 -3.37 -3.55
N SER A 55 0.35 -4.60 -3.67
CA SER A 55 -1.07 -4.85 -3.98
C SER A 55 -1.81 -5.69 -2.92
N THR A 56 -1.14 -6.11 -1.85
CA THR A 56 -1.71 -7.06 -0.88
C THR A 56 -2.37 -6.41 0.34
N HIS A 57 -1.99 -5.18 0.72
CA HIS A 57 -2.54 -4.49 1.88
C HIS A 57 -3.90 -3.86 1.58
N ASP A 58 -4.77 -3.79 2.58
CA ASP A 58 -6.08 -3.15 2.47
C ASP A 58 -5.95 -1.64 2.20
N TYR A 59 -4.85 -1.03 2.64
CA TYR A 59 -4.46 0.33 2.30
C TYR A 59 -4.45 0.60 0.78
N TRP A 60 -3.81 -0.28 0.00
CA TRP A 60 -3.71 -0.10 -1.46
C TRP A 60 -5.01 -0.37 -2.19
N LYS A 61 -5.87 -1.25 -1.67
CA LYS A 61 -7.23 -1.48 -2.21
C LYS A 61 -8.10 -0.24 -2.05
N ALA A 62 -8.04 0.40 -0.88
CA ALA A 62 -8.76 1.65 -0.64
C ALA A 62 -8.25 2.79 -1.52
N LEU A 63 -6.93 2.90 -1.72
CA LEU A 63 -6.32 3.87 -2.64
C LEU A 63 -6.79 3.64 -4.08
N HIS A 64 -6.81 2.38 -4.53
CA HIS A 64 -7.30 1.98 -5.85
C HIS A 64 -8.77 2.39 -6.03
N ALA A 65 -9.63 2.10 -5.06
CA ALA A 65 -11.05 2.48 -5.12
C ALA A 65 -11.23 4.01 -5.24
N GLY A 66 -10.45 4.81 -4.51
CA GLY A 66 -10.44 6.28 -4.64
C GLY A 66 -10.00 6.74 -6.03
N ALA A 67 -8.93 6.15 -6.56
CA ALA A 67 -8.43 6.45 -7.91
C ALA A 67 -9.47 6.08 -8.99
N ASN A 68 -10.15 4.95 -8.85
CA ASN A 68 -11.24 4.52 -9.75
C ASN A 68 -12.42 5.49 -9.72
N LEU A 69 -12.80 5.98 -8.54
CA LEU A 69 -13.86 6.99 -8.43
C LEU A 69 -13.49 8.26 -9.18
N ALA A 70 -12.31 8.81 -8.95
CA ALA A 70 -11.84 10.00 -9.66
C ALA A 70 -11.77 9.78 -11.17
N ALA A 71 -11.29 8.61 -11.61
CA ALA A 71 -11.24 8.26 -13.04
C ALA A 71 -12.63 8.28 -13.69
N LYS A 72 -13.63 7.71 -13.01
CA LYS A 72 -15.02 7.72 -13.46
C LYS A 72 -15.61 9.13 -13.52
N GLU A 73 -15.39 9.95 -12.50
CA GLU A 73 -15.89 11.33 -12.41
C GLU A 73 -15.28 12.24 -13.49
N LEU A 74 -14.00 12.02 -13.81
CA LEU A 74 -13.24 12.89 -14.72
C LEU A 74 -13.21 12.39 -16.17
N GLY A 75 -13.76 11.20 -16.43
CA GLY A 75 -13.79 10.58 -17.76
C GLY A 75 -12.39 10.20 -18.27
N VAL A 76 -11.53 9.68 -17.38
CA VAL A 76 -10.19 9.21 -17.72
C VAL A 76 -10.07 7.70 -17.45
N THR A 77 -9.05 7.07 -18.00
CA THR A 77 -8.71 5.67 -17.70
C THR A 77 -7.54 5.62 -16.75
N ILE A 78 -7.61 4.78 -15.72
CA ILE A 78 -6.45 4.47 -14.90
C ILE A 78 -5.92 3.06 -15.21
N SER A 79 -4.60 2.89 -15.10
CA SER A 79 -3.94 1.58 -15.08
C SER A 79 -3.29 1.43 -13.72
N PHE A 80 -3.90 0.63 -12.84
CA PHE A 80 -3.38 0.35 -11.50
C PHE A 80 -2.49 -0.88 -11.57
N LYS A 81 -1.17 -0.68 -11.42
CA LYS A 81 -0.18 -1.75 -11.50
C LYS A 81 1.00 -1.43 -10.61
N GLY A 82 1.45 -2.38 -9.82
CA GLY A 82 2.63 -2.31 -8.98
C GLY A 82 3.07 -3.71 -8.55
N PRO A 83 4.13 -3.80 -7.75
CA PRO A 83 4.61 -5.06 -7.22
C PRO A 83 3.55 -5.80 -6.41
N LEU A 84 3.69 -7.12 -6.31
CA LEU A 84 2.85 -7.91 -5.42
C LEU A 84 3.16 -7.59 -3.95
N LYS A 85 4.46 -7.44 -3.62
CA LYS A 85 4.96 -7.15 -2.28
C LYS A 85 5.73 -5.84 -2.26
N GLU A 86 5.76 -5.18 -1.12
CA GLU A 86 6.41 -3.88 -0.92
C GLU A 86 7.95 -3.97 -0.73
N ASP A 87 8.58 -5.08 -1.08
CA ASP A 87 10.03 -5.31 -1.08
C ASP A 87 10.60 -5.49 -2.51
N ASP A 88 9.76 -5.52 -3.54
CA ASP A 88 10.19 -5.72 -4.93
C ASP A 88 10.43 -4.38 -5.64
N LYS A 89 11.59 -3.78 -5.33
CA LYS A 89 12.03 -2.50 -5.91
C LYS A 89 12.25 -2.59 -7.40
N GLU A 90 12.80 -3.70 -7.88
CA GLU A 90 13.10 -3.95 -9.28
C GLU A 90 11.82 -4.01 -10.11
N ASP A 91 10.77 -4.68 -9.62
CA ASP A 91 9.48 -4.72 -10.31
C ASP A 91 8.81 -3.35 -10.34
N GLN A 92 8.92 -2.54 -9.26
CA GLN A 92 8.37 -1.19 -9.28
C GLN A 92 9.11 -0.27 -10.28
N ILE A 93 10.45 -0.33 -10.33
CA ILE A 93 11.26 0.40 -11.32
C ILE A 93 10.85 0.01 -12.73
N LYS A 94 10.81 -1.30 -13.00
CA LYS A 94 10.38 -1.83 -14.31
C LYS A 94 8.96 -1.39 -14.66
N THR A 95 8.05 -1.36 -13.70
CA THR A 95 6.67 -0.90 -13.91
C THR A 95 6.63 0.58 -14.34
N VAL A 96 7.44 1.45 -13.74
CA VAL A 96 7.58 2.85 -14.18
C VAL A 96 8.11 2.92 -15.61
N GLU A 97 9.16 2.16 -15.93
CA GLU A 97 9.77 2.12 -17.27
C GLU A 97 8.80 1.59 -18.34
N ASP A 98 7.99 0.57 -18.00
CA ASP A 98 6.93 0.04 -18.86
C ASP A 98 5.91 1.13 -19.21
N PHE A 99 5.47 1.94 -18.23
CA PHE A 99 4.54 3.04 -18.45
C PHE A 99 5.16 4.22 -19.22
N ILE A 100 6.44 4.50 -19.03
CA ILE A 100 7.17 5.47 -19.88
C ILE A 100 7.16 5.00 -21.33
N THR A 101 7.48 3.73 -21.58
CA THR A 101 7.48 3.12 -22.91
C THR A 101 6.09 3.13 -23.56
N ALA A 102 5.05 2.86 -22.75
CA ALA A 102 3.64 2.91 -23.18
C ALA A 102 3.15 4.33 -23.43
N LYS A 103 3.92 5.37 -23.07
CA LYS A 103 3.57 6.80 -23.24
C LYS A 103 2.22 7.16 -22.63
N VAL A 104 2.02 6.75 -21.38
CA VAL A 104 0.83 7.18 -20.61
C VAL A 104 0.82 8.70 -20.46
N ASP A 105 -0.37 9.28 -20.24
CA ASP A 105 -0.52 10.74 -20.16
C ASP A 105 -0.06 11.31 -18.80
N GLY A 106 0.08 10.46 -17.76
CA GLY A 106 0.59 10.83 -16.44
C GLY A 106 0.86 9.62 -15.57
N ILE A 107 1.72 9.78 -14.56
CA ILE A 107 2.07 8.75 -13.57
C ILE A 107 1.78 9.28 -12.17
N VAL A 108 1.00 8.52 -11.38
CA VAL A 108 0.82 8.68 -9.94
C VAL A 108 1.60 7.55 -9.28
N LEU A 109 2.61 7.87 -8.46
CA LEU A 109 3.56 6.89 -7.93
C LEU A 109 3.68 7.02 -6.41
N ALA A 110 3.49 5.89 -5.70
CA ALA A 110 3.94 5.71 -4.33
C ALA A 110 5.34 5.07 -4.32
N PRO A 111 6.44 5.83 -4.13
CA PRO A 111 7.77 5.26 -4.20
C PRO A 111 8.01 4.23 -3.08
N LEU A 112 8.36 3.01 -3.44
CA LEU A 112 8.73 1.96 -2.49
C LEU A 112 10.06 2.31 -1.80
N ASP A 113 11.02 2.83 -2.56
CA ASP A 113 12.30 3.32 -2.07
C ASP A 113 12.55 4.74 -2.57
N ASN A 114 12.82 5.66 -1.64
CA ASN A 114 12.93 7.09 -1.93
C ASN A 114 14.17 7.49 -2.75
N VAL A 115 15.16 6.61 -2.85
CA VAL A 115 16.39 6.82 -3.64
C VAL A 115 16.30 6.10 -4.97
N ALA A 116 15.92 4.81 -4.95
CA ALA A 116 15.92 3.97 -6.13
C ALA A 116 14.95 4.46 -7.22
N LEU A 117 13.78 4.99 -6.80
CA LEU A 117 12.75 5.50 -7.72
C LEU A 117 13.02 6.92 -8.24
N ALA A 118 14.06 7.62 -7.74
CA ALA A 118 14.36 8.99 -8.19
C ALA A 118 14.69 9.05 -9.69
N LYS A 119 15.62 8.21 -10.16
CA LYS A 119 16.01 8.17 -11.57
C LYS A 119 14.89 7.77 -12.53
N PRO A 120 14.08 6.72 -12.27
CA PRO A 120 12.92 6.42 -13.10
C PRO A 120 11.91 7.57 -13.19
N VAL A 121 11.64 8.28 -12.09
CA VAL A 121 10.77 9.46 -12.10
C VAL A 121 11.36 10.60 -12.94
N GLU A 122 12.65 10.89 -12.79
CA GLU A 122 13.33 11.90 -13.60
C GLU A 122 13.31 11.55 -15.10
N ALA A 123 13.43 10.27 -15.44
CA ALA A 123 13.34 9.79 -16.82
C ALA A 123 11.90 9.99 -17.38
N ALA A 124 10.85 9.70 -16.58
CA ALA A 124 9.47 9.95 -16.96
C ALA A 124 9.24 11.44 -17.29
N VAL A 125 9.68 12.32 -16.40
CA VAL A 125 9.53 13.78 -16.58
C VAL A 125 10.34 14.28 -17.78
N ALA A 126 11.55 13.81 -17.97
CA ALA A 126 12.38 14.14 -19.14
C ALA A 126 11.73 13.66 -20.45
N GLY A 127 10.98 12.55 -20.40
CA GLY A 127 10.14 12.04 -21.49
C GLY A 127 8.84 12.80 -21.73
N GLY A 128 8.56 13.84 -20.91
CA GLY A 128 7.35 14.68 -21.02
C GLY A 128 6.12 14.11 -20.31
N ILE A 129 6.28 13.09 -19.47
CA ILE A 129 5.20 12.49 -18.67
C ILE A 129 5.22 13.12 -17.28
N PRO A 130 4.18 13.88 -16.87
CA PRO A 130 4.10 14.44 -15.53
C PRO A 130 3.96 13.33 -14.49
N VAL A 131 4.57 13.55 -13.30
CA VAL A 131 4.51 12.61 -12.17
C VAL A 131 3.95 13.31 -10.94
N VAL A 132 2.99 12.67 -10.27
CA VAL A 132 2.51 13.01 -8.93
C VAL A 132 3.01 11.93 -7.97
N ILE A 133 3.69 12.36 -6.91
CA ILE A 133 4.18 11.46 -5.85
C ILE A 133 3.15 11.37 -4.75
N ILE A 134 2.85 10.16 -4.30
CA ILE A 134 1.87 9.88 -3.25
C ILE A 134 2.46 9.05 -2.11
N ASP A 135 1.80 9.04 -0.95
CA ASP A 135 2.13 8.22 0.23
C ASP A 135 3.52 8.48 0.83
N SER A 136 4.55 8.44 0.02
CA SER A 136 5.95 8.43 0.45
C SER A 136 6.77 9.42 -0.35
N SER A 137 7.64 10.19 0.31
CA SER A 137 8.49 11.18 -0.35
C SER A 137 9.56 10.52 -1.23
N LEU A 138 10.08 11.29 -2.20
CA LEU A 138 11.14 10.87 -3.12
C LEU A 138 12.34 11.81 -2.98
N LYS A 139 13.56 11.29 -3.07
CA LYS A 139 14.80 12.09 -3.13
C LYS A 139 15.05 12.63 -4.54
N SER A 140 14.12 13.41 -5.02
CA SER A 140 14.18 14.22 -6.24
C SER A 140 13.20 15.39 -6.09
N ASP A 141 13.39 16.46 -6.83
CA ASP A 141 12.45 17.57 -6.97
C ASP A 141 11.78 17.60 -8.36
N LYS A 142 12.02 16.57 -9.18
CA LYS A 142 11.58 16.47 -10.57
C LYS A 142 10.22 15.78 -10.69
N TYR A 143 9.23 16.26 -9.95
CA TYR A 143 7.83 15.85 -10.06
C TYR A 143 6.92 17.06 -9.99
N ALA A 144 5.67 16.90 -10.39
CA ALA A 144 4.75 18.02 -10.52
C ALA A 144 4.05 18.39 -9.20
N ALA A 145 3.65 17.38 -8.42
CA ALA A 145 2.92 17.56 -7.16
C ALA A 145 3.11 16.37 -6.22
N THR A 146 2.68 16.56 -4.97
CA THR A 146 2.58 15.49 -3.96
C THR A 146 1.18 15.44 -3.37
N ALA A 147 0.72 14.22 -3.00
CA ALA A 147 -0.46 14.01 -2.17
C ALA A 147 -0.12 12.91 -1.16
N MET A 148 0.14 13.27 0.09
CA MET A 148 0.59 12.32 1.11
C MET A 148 0.23 12.79 2.51
N THR A 149 0.19 11.88 3.45
CA THR A 149 0.12 12.16 4.89
C THR A 149 1.39 12.86 5.35
N ASN A 150 1.28 13.81 6.27
CA ASN A 150 2.43 14.27 7.05
C ASN A 150 2.89 13.16 7.99
N ASN A 151 3.77 12.30 7.46
CA ASN A 151 4.18 11.05 8.12
C ASN A 151 4.93 11.28 9.44
N PHE A 152 5.76 12.34 9.52
CA PHE A 152 6.43 12.68 10.77
C PHE A 152 5.42 13.06 11.87
N LYS A 153 4.43 13.90 11.53
CA LYS A 153 3.34 14.25 12.44
C LYS A 153 2.50 13.03 12.83
N GLY A 154 2.24 12.12 11.88
CA GLY A 154 1.58 10.84 12.18
C GLY A 154 2.35 10.01 13.21
N GLY A 155 3.69 9.96 13.09
CA GLY A 155 4.56 9.34 14.09
C GLY A 155 4.51 10.05 15.45
N GLN A 156 4.48 11.38 15.46
CA GLN A 156 4.31 12.14 16.71
C GLN A 156 2.97 11.83 17.37
N MET A 157 1.88 11.74 16.63
CA MET A 157 0.57 11.35 17.15
C MET A 157 0.61 9.96 17.82
N ALA A 158 1.32 9.00 17.23
CA ALA A 158 1.52 7.67 17.84
C ALA A 158 2.33 7.76 19.15
N GLY A 159 3.39 8.59 19.15
CA GLY A 159 4.21 8.84 20.35
C GLY A 159 3.42 9.48 21.48
N GLU A 160 2.62 10.51 21.19
CA GLU A 160 1.75 11.18 22.17
C GLU A 160 0.70 10.22 22.75
N ALA A 161 0.10 9.38 21.88
CA ALA A 161 -0.82 8.34 22.33
C ALA A 161 -0.11 7.35 23.27
N MET A 162 1.10 6.91 22.94
CA MET A 162 1.90 6.01 23.78
C MET A 162 2.24 6.63 25.13
N VAL A 163 2.71 7.87 25.15
CA VAL A 163 3.00 8.60 26.39
C VAL A 163 1.76 8.67 27.30
N LYS A 164 0.60 8.99 26.73
CA LYS A 164 -0.68 9.05 27.43
C LYS A 164 -1.09 7.68 27.99
N LEU A 165 -1.01 6.64 27.18
CA LEU A 165 -1.38 5.26 27.55
C LEU A 165 -0.51 4.71 28.70
N LEU A 166 0.76 5.11 28.73
CA LEU A 166 1.74 4.71 29.75
C LEU A 166 1.78 5.66 30.95
N ASN A 167 0.95 6.72 30.97
CA ASN A 167 1.02 7.77 31.99
C ASN A 167 2.44 8.33 32.16
N GLY A 168 3.18 8.45 31.08
CA GLY A 168 4.53 9.00 31.01
C GLY A 168 5.65 8.12 31.58
N LYS A 169 5.41 6.85 31.89
CA LYS A 169 6.41 5.94 32.50
C LYS A 169 6.34 4.53 31.92
N GLY A 170 7.51 3.93 31.68
CA GLY A 170 7.61 2.53 31.26
C GLY A 170 8.66 2.32 30.18
N ASN A 171 8.69 1.11 29.67
CA ASN A 171 9.60 0.70 28.60
C ASN A 171 8.80 0.50 27.32
N VAL A 172 9.35 0.96 26.19
CA VAL A 172 8.75 0.77 24.88
C VAL A 172 9.68 0.03 23.92
N ILE A 173 9.07 -0.71 23.00
CA ILE A 173 9.73 -1.35 21.86
C ILE A 173 9.05 -0.81 20.58
N MET A 174 9.86 -0.49 19.57
CA MET A 174 9.41 -0.18 18.22
C MET A 174 9.92 -1.26 17.27
N LEU A 175 9.02 -1.90 16.54
CA LEU A 175 9.38 -2.70 15.37
C LEU A 175 9.26 -1.78 14.14
N ARG A 176 10.38 -1.56 13.47
CA ARG A 176 10.44 -0.74 12.26
C ARG A 176 9.83 -1.49 11.06
N TYR A 177 9.69 -0.78 9.95
CA TYR A 177 9.27 -1.39 8.69
C TYR A 177 10.49 -1.84 7.87
N GLU A 178 10.92 -1.04 6.89
CA GLU A 178 12.07 -1.30 6.03
C GLU A 178 12.82 -0.01 5.70
N ALA A 179 14.14 -0.12 5.54
CA ALA A 179 14.96 0.97 5.06
C ALA A 179 14.56 1.37 3.63
N GLY A 180 14.57 2.68 3.34
CA GLY A 180 14.22 3.25 2.04
C GLY A 180 12.76 3.67 1.89
N SER A 181 11.84 3.14 2.70
CA SER A 181 10.45 3.60 2.75
C SER A 181 10.36 4.92 3.54
N ALA A 182 10.33 6.05 2.84
CA ALA A 182 10.38 7.37 3.48
C ALA A 182 9.21 7.61 4.43
N SER A 183 7.98 7.21 4.08
CA SER A 183 6.80 7.39 4.93
C SER A 183 6.96 6.73 6.29
N THR A 184 7.41 5.47 6.33
CA THR A 184 7.58 4.74 7.60
C THR A 184 8.79 5.23 8.39
N MET A 185 9.89 5.58 7.71
CA MET A 185 11.05 6.21 8.38
C MET A 185 10.66 7.53 9.07
N ASP A 186 9.83 8.35 8.45
CA ASP A 186 9.33 9.60 9.05
C ASP A 186 8.39 9.32 10.23
N ARG A 187 7.52 8.31 10.15
CA ARG A 187 6.66 7.87 11.29
C ARG A 187 7.49 7.38 12.47
N GLU A 188 8.53 6.60 12.21
CA GLU A 188 9.48 6.11 13.21
C GLU A 188 10.23 7.27 13.88
N ALA A 189 10.73 8.21 13.07
CA ALA A 189 11.41 9.41 13.57
C ALA A 189 10.47 10.30 14.40
N GLY A 190 9.22 10.51 13.95
CA GLY A 190 8.22 11.28 14.68
C GLY A 190 7.83 10.62 16.01
N PHE A 191 7.66 9.31 16.05
CA PHE A 191 7.43 8.57 17.29
C PHE A 191 8.59 8.75 18.28
N LEU A 192 9.82 8.52 17.83
CA LEU A 192 11.01 8.65 18.67
C LEU A 192 11.26 10.09 19.13
N ASP A 193 10.90 11.09 18.31
CA ASP A 193 10.97 12.51 18.71
C ASP A 193 10.14 12.80 19.96
N VAL A 194 8.92 12.25 20.04
CA VAL A 194 8.05 12.41 21.21
C VAL A 194 8.55 11.57 22.40
N ILE A 195 8.88 10.30 22.17
CA ILE A 195 9.32 9.39 23.24
C ILE A 195 10.61 9.87 23.88
N SER A 196 11.54 10.42 23.12
CA SER A 196 12.82 10.94 23.66
C SER A 196 12.65 12.11 24.63
N LYS A 197 11.54 12.86 24.54
CA LYS A 197 11.18 13.99 25.41
C LYS A 197 10.46 13.52 26.67
N ALA A 198 9.92 12.31 26.70
CA ALA A 198 9.22 11.72 27.84
C ALA A 198 10.22 11.01 28.77
N THR A 199 10.82 11.75 29.69
CA THR A 199 11.94 11.29 30.55
C THR A 199 11.65 10.05 31.41
N GLY A 200 10.38 9.71 31.62
CA GLY A 200 9.96 8.50 32.33
C GLY A 200 9.82 7.27 31.45
N ILE A 201 9.99 7.40 30.12
CA ILE A 201 9.87 6.30 29.16
C ILE A 201 11.25 5.95 28.62
N LYS A 202 11.57 4.64 28.63
CA LYS A 202 12.82 4.11 28.07
C LYS A 202 12.52 3.29 26.81
N VAL A 203 13.27 3.54 25.75
CA VAL A 203 13.27 2.68 24.55
C VAL A 203 14.17 1.48 24.79
N LEU A 204 13.63 0.27 24.77
CA LEU A 204 14.39 -0.98 24.90
C LEU A 204 14.99 -1.40 23.55
N SER A 205 14.23 -1.25 22.48
CA SER A 205 14.66 -1.53 21.11
C SER A 205 13.89 -0.66 20.10
N SER A 206 14.60 -0.22 19.06
CA SER A 206 14.04 0.56 17.93
C SER A 206 14.79 0.34 16.62
N ASN A 207 15.56 -0.74 16.50
CA ASN A 207 16.44 -0.97 15.35
C ASN A 207 16.06 -2.20 14.52
N GLU A 208 15.13 -3.05 15.00
CA GLU A 208 14.73 -4.26 14.29
C GLU A 208 13.72 -3.89 13.18
N GLU A 209 13.98 -4.35 11.97
CA GLU A 209 13.11 -4.18 10.80
C GLU A 209 12.20 -5.40 10.64
N GLY A 210 10.90 -5.17 10.51
CA GLY A 210 9.88 -6.21 10.38
C GLY A 210 9.76 -6.79 8.96
N GLY A 211 10.21 -6.05 7.95
CA GLY A 211 10.03 -6.43 6.55
C GLY A 211 8.64 -6.08 5.99
N ALA A 212 8.47 -6.33 4.70
CA ALA A 212 7.35 -5.84 3.90
C ALA A 212 6.01 -6.55 4.13
N THR A 213 6.00 -7.72 4.78
CA THR A 213 4.79 -8.54 4.93
C THR A 213 4.42 -8.78 6.40
N ALA A 214 3.15 -9.08 6.66
CA ALA A 214 2.73 -9.45 8.02
C ALA A 214 3.44 -10.70 8.53
N ASP A 215 3.78 -11.65 7.65
CA ASP A 215 4.47 -12.88 8.02
C ASP A 215 5.95 -12.61 8.35
N SER A 216 6.66 -11.78 7.58
CA SER A 216 8.03 -11.37 7.92
C SER A 216 8.04 -10.57 9.22
N ALA A 217 7.09 -9.66 9.41
CA ALA A 217 6.94 -8.87 10.63
C ALA A 217 6.64 -9.74 11.85
N GLN A 218 5.82 -10.79 11.71
CA GLN A 218 5.59 -11.77 12.77
C GLN A 218 6.89 -12.46 13.18
N GLN A 219 7.64 -13.03 12.22
CA GLN A 219 8.90 -13.72 12.50
C GLN A 219 9.91 -12.79 13.20
N LYS A 220 10.03 -11.55 12.75
CA LYS A 220 10.92 -10.56 13.35
C LYS A 220 10.46 -10.14 14.74
N ALA A 221 9.15 -9.95 14.93
CA ALA A 221 8.56 -9.64 16.23
C ALA A 221 8.77 -10.77 17.24
N GLU A 222 8.64 -12.05 16.84
CA GLU A 222 8.92 -13.21 17.71
C GLU A 222 10.36 -13.17 18.22
N GLY A 223 11.33 -13.00 17.32
CA GLY A 223 12.75 -12.91 17.69
C GLY A 223 13.02 -11.71 18.60
N LEU A 224 12.49 -10.53 18.24
CA LEU A 224 12.65 -9.30 19.01
C LEU A 224 12.08 -9.45 20.43
N LEU A 225 10.81 -9.82 20.55
CA LEU A 225 10.13 -9.89 21.85
C LEU A 225 10.66 -11.03 22.74
N GLY A 226 11.14 -12.13 22.12
CA GLY A 226 11.80 -13.22 22.82
C GLY A 226 12.99 -12.75 23.65
N GLY A 227 13.77 -11.77 23.18
CA GLY A 227 14.88 -11.16 23.89
C GLY A 227 14.49 -10.29 25.11
N PHE A 228 13.21 -9.92 25.22
CA PHE A 228 12.66 -9.08 26.30
C PHE A 228 11.61 -9.80 27.15
N LYS A 229 11.56 -11.13 27.08
CA LYS A 229 10.70 -11.96 27.92
C LYS A 229 11.29 -12.16 29.30
N ASN A 230 10.50 -11.91 30.33
CA ASN A 230 10.88 -12.19 31.72
C ASN A 230 10.76 -13.69 32.03
N PRO A 231 11.41 -14.18 33.12
CA PRO A 231 11.28 -15.59 33.56
C PRO A 231 9.84 -16.00 33.88
N ASP A 232 8.99 -15.08 34.31
CA ASP A 232 7.56 -15.32 34.60
C ASP A 232 6.67 -15.31 33.33
N GLY A 233 7.27 -15.14 32.17
CA GLY A 233 6.57 -15.12 30.89
C GLY A 233 6.01 -13.75 30.47
N SER A 234 6.08 -12.72 31.32
CA SER A 234 5.70 -11.35 30.97
C SER A 234 6.73 -10.67 30.07
N LEU A 235 6.35 -9.54 29.43
CA LEU A 235 7.31 -8.70 28.69
C LEU A 235 7.92 -7.62 29.58
N GLN A 236 9.18 -7.27 29.31
CA GLN A 236 9.86 -6.12 29.92
C GLN A 236 9.31 -4.78 29.37
N ALA A 237 8.69 -4.79 28.18
CA ALA A 237 8.06 -3.63 27.57
C ALA A 237 6.62 -3.48 28.07
N GLN A 238 6.21 -2.25 28.38
CA GLN A 238 4.84 -1.87 28.66
C GLN A 238 4.13 -1.27 27.46
N GLY A 239 4.89 -0.84 26.43
CA GLY A 239 4.35 -0.29 25.20
C GLY A 239 5.07 -0.82 23.96
N ILE A 240 4.34 -0.96 22.86
CA ILE A 240 4.86 -1.41 21.56
C ILE A 240 4.29 -0.49 20.48
N TYR A 241 5.14 -0.11 19.51
CA TYR A 241 4.75 0.67 18.34
C TYR A 241 5.20 0.00 17.05
N CYS A 242 4.32 0.06 16.03
CA CYS A 242 4.59 -0.37 14.66
C CYS A 242 4.10 0.70 13.67
N PRO A 243 4.87 1.05 12.60
CA PRO A 243 4.65 2.23 11.78
C PRO A 243 3.74 2.03 10.54
N ASN A 244 3.23 0.82 10.26
CA ASN A 244 2.35 0.54 9.12
C ASN A 244 1.48 -0.71 9.32
N GLU A 245 0.57 -0.99 8.37
CA GLU A 245 -0.39 -2.11 8.43
C GLU A 245 0.28 -3.46 8.67
N SER A 246 1.29 -3.82 7.85
CA SER A 246 1.90 -5.15 7.91
C SER A 246 2.67 -5.40 9.22
N THR A 247 3.46 -4.43 9.68
CA THR A 247 4.19 -4.56 10.95
C THR A 247 3.24 -4.55 12.15
N THR A 248 2.17 -3.75 12.11
CA THR A 248 1.14 -3.74 13.16
C THR A 248 0.44 -5.09 13.23
N PHE A 249 0.04 -5.67 12.08
CA PHE A 249 -0.66 -6.95 12.07
C PHE A 249 0.25 -8.12 12.45
N GLY A 250 1.49 -8.16 11.95
CA GLY A 250 2.47 -9.18 12.34
C GLY A 250 2.76 -9.16 13.84
N MET A 251 2.96 -7.96 14.41
CA MET A 251 3.16 -7.80 15.85
C MET A 251 1.93 -8.24 16.66
N LEU A 252 0.71 -7.88 16.22
CA LEU A 252 -0.53 -8.28 16.89
C LEU A 252 -0.65 -9.80 17.00
N ARG A 253 -0.28 -10.55 15.95
CA ARG A 253 -0.26 -12.02 15.99
C ARG A 253 0.64 -12.55 17.11
N VAL A 254 1.87 -12.04 17.20
CA VAL A 254 2.83 -12.46 18.24
C VAL A 254 2.33 -12.13 19.64
N LEU A 255 1.76 -10.94 19.82
CA LEU A 255 1.18 -10.53 21.10
C LEU A 255 0.02 -11.45 21.51
N ASP A 256 -0.81 -11.86 20.55
CA ASP A 256 -1.96 -12.74 20.79
C ASP A 256 -1.53 -14.16 21.13
N GLU A 257 -0.64 -14.75 20.33
CA GLU A 257 -0.09 -16.10 20.52
C GLU A 257 0.62 -16.29 21.86
N ASN A 258 1.31 -15.25 22.34
CA ASN A 258 1.99 -15.28 23.63
C ASN A 258 1.14 -14.76 24.80
N HIS A 259 -0.15 -14.46 24.56
CA HIS A 259 -1.06 -13.93 25.56
C HIS A 259 -0.60 -12.59 26.18
N TRP A 260 0.12 -11.77 25.41
CA TRP A 260 0.54 -10.41 25.79
C TRP A 260 -0.42 -9.34 25.31
N ALA A 261 -1.25 -9.64 24.28
CA ALA A 261 -2.26 -8.73 23.76
C ALA A 261 -3.20 -8.26 24.88
N GLY A 262 -3.42 -6.95 24.97
CA GLY A 262 -4.18 -6.30 26.04
C GLY A 262 -3.46 -6.16 27.38
N LYS A 263 -2.31 -6.80 27.57
CA LYS A 263 -1.45 -6.64 28.77
C LYS A 263 -0.37 -5.57 28.57
N VAL A 264 0.08 -5.38 27.33
CA VAL A 264 0.96 -4.29 26.92
C VAL A 264 0.16 -3.27 26.12
N LYS A 265 0.57 -2.01 26.16
CA LYS A 265 -0.03 -0.94 25.35
C LYS A 265 0.46 -1.05 23.93
N PHE A 266 -0.46 -1.18 22.98
CA PHE A 266 -0.12 -1.35 21.58
C PHE A 266 -0.68 -0.24 20.72
N VAL A 267 0.23 0.53 20.11
CA VAL A 267 -0.09 1.59 19.14
C VAL A 267 0.43 1.14 17.78
N GLY A 268 -0.45 1.16 16.79
CA GLY A 268 -0.10 0.80 15.42
C GLY A 268 -0.42 1.94 14.45
N PHE A 269 -0.29 1.61 13.17
CA PHE A 269 -0.58 2.51 12.06
C PHE A 269 -1.43 1.80 11.01
N ASP A 270 -2.27 2.58 10.30
CA ASP A 270 -3.26 2.12 9.35
C ASP A 270 -4.42 1.33 9.99
N SER A 271 -5.39 0.94 9.18
CA SER A 271 -6.52 0.12 9.58
C SER A 271 -6.71 -1.04 8.61
N SER A 272 -7.10 -2.19 9.15
CA SER A 272 -7.61 -3.32 8.39
C SER A 272 -8.67 -4.03 9.24
N PRO A 273 -9.53 -4.89 8.66
CA PRO A 273 -10.53 -5.61 9.44
C PRO A 273 -9.95 -6.32 10.66
N LYS A 274 -8.77 -6.92 10.53
CA LYS A 274 -8.09 -7.63 11.63
C LYS A 274 -7.57 -6.71 12.73
N LEU A 275 -7.06 -5.54 12.37
CA LEU A 275 -6.62 -4.54 13.36
C LEU A 275 -7.81 -3.93 14.11
N LEU A 276 -8.94 -3.70 13.42
CA LEU A 276 -10.18 -3.21 14.02
C LEU A 276 -10.84 -4.25 14.93
N GLU A 277 -10.81 -5.55 14.57
CA GLU A 277 -11.18 -6.64 15.45
C GLU A 277 -10.32 -6.64 16.72
N GLY A 278 -9.01 -6.49 16.56
CA GLY A 278 -8.04 -6.38 17.66
C GLY A 278 -8.33 -5.18 18.58
N MET A 279 -8.66 -4.02 18.02
CA MET A 279 -9.04 -2.84 18.79
C MET A 279 -10.35 -3.05 19.54
N THR A 280 -11.36 -3.63 18.90
CA THR A 280 -12.65 -3.95 19.53
C THR A 280 -12.46 -4.90 20.71
N ALA A 281 -11.57 -5.90 20.56
CA ALA A 281 -11.23 -6.87 21.60
C ALA A 281 -10.30 -6.29 22.70
N GLY A 282 -9.82 -5.04 22.57
CA GLY A 282 -8.91 -4.41 23.53
C GLY A 282 -7.46 -4.92 23.43
N LYS A 283 -7.09 -5.50 22.30
CA LYS A 283 -5.73 -5.98 21.99
C LYS A 283 -4.85 -4.91 21.31
N VAL A 284 -5.47 -3.91 20.71
CA VAL A 284 -4.85 -2.72 20.12
C VAL A 284 -5.45 -1.50 20.81
N ASP A 285 -4.64 -0.63 21.39
CA ASP A 285 -5.09 0.55 22.13
C ASP A 285 -5.37 1.74 21.21
N ALA A 286 -4.55 1.95 20.18
CA ALA A 286 -4.70 3.03 19.21
C ALA A 286 -4.09 2.69 17.84
N LEU A 287 -4.67 3.25 16.80
CA LEU A 287 -4.15 3.25 15.43
C LEU A 287 -4.09 4.68 14.90
N VAL A 288 -2.99 5.07 14.26
CA VAL A 288 -2.94 6.29 13.46
C VAL A 288 -3.35 5.92 12.04
N VAL A 289 -4.48 6.41 11.59
CA VAL A 289 -5.09 6.00 10.31
C VAL A 289 -5.00 7.14 9.31
N GLN A 290 -4.51 6.84 8.11
CA GLN A 290 -4.46 7.71 6.95
C GLN A 290 -5.78 7.67 6.17
N ASP A 291 -5.90 8.51 5.14
CA ASP A 291 -7.02 8.44 4.19
C ASP A 291 -6.52 8.04 2.79
N PRO A 292 -6.26 6.73 2.55
CA PRO A 292 -5.80 6.25 1.26
C PRO A 292 -6.84 6.43 0.15
N PHE A 293 -8.13 6.37 0.47
CA PHE A 293 -9.19 6.60 -0.51
C PHE A 293 -9.14 8.05 -1.04
N LYS A 294 -9.08 9.03 -0.14
CA LYS A 294 -8.88 10.44 -0.51
C LYS A 294 -7.59 10.63 -1.30
N MET A 295 -6.48 10.04 -0.85
CA MET A 295 -5.18 10.14 -1.51
C MET A 295 -5.24 9.62 -2.96
N GLY A 296 -5.87 8.46 -3.20
CA GLY A 296 -6.06 7.92 -4.54
C GLY A 296 -6.93 8.81 -5.42
N HIS A 297 -8.06 9.30 -4.89
CA HIS A 297 -8.97 10.19 -5.60
C HIS A 297 -8.28 11.51 -5.99
N ASP A 298 -7.71 12.20 -5.02
CA ASP A 298 -7.20 13.56 -5.21
C ASP A 298 -5.93 13.57 -6.06
N SER A 299 -5.10 12.52 -5.99
CA SER A 299 -3.91 12.41 -6.84
C SER A 299 -4.25 12.25 -8.32
N VAL A 300 -5.28 11.47 -8.66
CA VAL A 300 -5.78 11.35 -10.06
C VAL A 300 -6.41 12.66 -10.49
N ALA A 301 -7.19 13.32 -9.63
CA ALA A 301 -7.77 14.62 -9.93
C ALA A 301 -6.69 15.69 -10.16
N THR A 302 -5.65 15.71 -9.33
CA THR A 302 -4.50 16.61 -9.49
C THR A 302 -3.74 16.33 -10.78
N MET A 303 -3.51 15.06 -11.13
CA MET A 303 -2.88 14.68 -12.41
C MET A 303 -3.68 15.19 -13.62
N VAL A 304 -5.00 15.07 -13.60
CA VAL A 304 -5.86 15.60 -14.68
C VAL A 304 -5.75 17.12 -14.78
N LYS A 305 -5.72 17.84 -13.66
CA LYS A 305 -5.50 19.31 -13.64
C LYS A 305 -4.14 19.67 -14.25
N ILE A 306 -3.07 18.95 -13.91
CA ILE A 306 -1.72 19.15 -14.45
C ILE A 306 -1.72 18.99 -15.97
N ILE A 307 -2.29 17.88 -16.49
CA ILE A 307 -2.36 17.62 -17.94
C ILE A 307 -3.18 18.69 -18.66
N LYS A 308 -4.28 19.14 -18.06
CA LYS A 308 -5.14 20.22 -18.60
C LYS A 308 -4.60 21.64 -18.35
N LYS A 309 -3.42 21.78 -17.72
CA LYS A 309 -2.79 23.07 -17.35
C LYS A 309 -3.70 23.96 -16.50
N GLN A 310 -4.46 23.36 -15.60
CA GLN A 310 -5.32 24.04 -14.63
C GLN A 310 -4.55 24.26 -13.32
N THR A 311 -5.06 25.13 -12.46
CA THR A 311 -4.50 25.37 -11.13
C THR A 311 -4.73 24.13 -10.24
N PHE A 312 -3.68 23.75 -9.47
CA PHE A 312 -3.70 22.63 -8.54
C PHE A 312 -2.89 22.96 -7.29
N ASP A 313 -3.11 22.25 -6.21
CA ASP A 313 -2.25 22.28 -5.03
C ASP A 313 -1.01 21.41 -5.27
N LYS A 314 0.16 21.98 -5.02
CA LYS A 314 1.42 21.29 -5.28
C LYS A 314 1.77 20.28 -4.19
N ASP A 315 1.42 20.56 -2.93
CA ASP A 315 1.83 19.77 -1.77
C ASP A 315 0.60 19.51 -0.88
N GLU A 316 -0.19 18.49 -1.22
CA GLU A 316 -1.40 18.14 -0.48
C GLU A 316 -1.09 17.24 0.72
N ASP A 317 -1.44 17.69 1.94
CA ASP A 317 -1.49 16.84 3.14
C ASP A 317 -2.88 16.16 3.22
N THR A 318 -2.92 14.85 3.02
CA THR A 318 -4.16 14.07 3.12
C THR A 318 -4.59 13.78 4.56
N GLY A 319 -3.76 14.14 5.54
CA GLY A 319 -4.05 14.04 6.96
C GLY A 319 -3.85 12.64 7.55
N ALA A 320 -4.01 12.57 8.87
CA ALA A 320 -4.10 11.34 9.65
C ALA A 320 -4.98 11.55 10.88
N THR A 321 -5.58 10.47 11.38
CA THR A 321 -6.49 10.49 12.53
C THR A 321 -6.09 9.44 13.55
N LEU A 322 -6.00 9.81 14.82
CA LEU A 322 -5.82 8.86 15.92
C LEU A 322 -7.17 8.17 16.21
N VAL A 323 -7.21 6.88 15.96
CA VAL A 323 -8.38 6.02 16.17
C VAL A 323 -8.16 5.16 17.40
N THR A 324 -9.18 5.08 18.23
CA THR A 324 -9.21 4.29 19.45
C THR A 324 -10.59 3.62 19.56
N LYS A 325 -10.72 2.64 20.44
CA LYS A 325 -12.04 2.02 20.71
C LYS A 325 -13.12 3.03 21.10
N ALA A 326 -12.75 4.17 21.70
CA ALA A 326 -13.71 5.19 22.16
C ALA A 326 -14.29 6.02 21.02
N ASN A 327 -13.56 6.19 19.90
CA ASN A 327 -14.00 7.05 18.79
C ASN A 327 -14.24 6.33 17.46
N MET A 328 -13.87 5.05 17.34
CA MET A 328 -13.95 4.31 16.07
C MET A 328 -15.36 4.23 15.47
N ASN A 329 -16.40 4.39 16.29
CA ASN A 329 -17.80 4.36 15.85
C ASN A 329 -18.38 5.75 15.52
N GLN A 330 -17.60 6.82 15.61
CA GLN A 330 -18.02 8.15 15.16
C GLN A 330 -18.17 8.14 13.63
N PRO A 331 -19.22 8.77 13.06
CA PRO A 331 -19.56 8.58 11.64
C PRO A 331 -18.43 8.90 10.65
N GLU A 332 -17.66 9.95 10.91
CA GLU A 332 -16.51 10.36 10.10
C GLU A 332 -15.35 9.38 10.23
N ILE A 333 -15.09 8.85 11.44
CA ILE A 333 -14.03 7.88 11.68
C ILE A 333 -14.42 6.51 11.12
N ALA A 334 -15.67 6.10 11.29
CA ALA A 334 -16.18 4.84 10.75
C ALA A 334 -16.04 4.78 9.22
N LYS A 335 -16.25 5.90 8.52
CA LYS A 335 -16.00 6.01 7.06
C LYS A 335 -14.52 5.90 6.72
N LEU A 336 -13.65 6.53 7.52
CA LEU A 336 -12.22 6.52 7.32
C LEU A 336 -11.62 5.12 7.49
N ILE A 337 -12.02 4.38 8.53
CA ILE A 337 -11.47 3.05 8.84
C ILE A 337 -12.09 1.90 8.04
N SER A 338 -13.14 2.17 7.31
CA SER A 338 -13.82 1.22 6.41
C SER A 338 -14.15 1.87 5.08
N PRO A 339 -13.12 2.38 4.36
CA PRO A 339 -13.32 3.00 3.06
C PRO A 339 -13.86 1.97 2.07
N PRO A 340 -14.53 2.42 0.98
CA PRO A 340 -14.86 1.55 -0.13
C PRO A 340 -13.60 0.82 -0.63
N GLN A 341 -13.76 -0.43 -1.01
CA GLN A 341 -12.73 -1.26 -1.63
C GLN A 341 -13.27 -1.78 -2.96
N ASP A 342 -12.37 -2.05 -3.91
CA ASP A 342 -12.72 -2.61 -5.21
C ASP A 342 -13.07 -4.11 -5.12
#